data_2f1145ec2ebc368743f6865b9eabb1ad
#
_entry.id   2f1145ec2ebc368743f6865b9eabb1ad
#
_cell.length_a   1.000
_cell.length_b   1.000
_cell.length_c   1.000
_cell.angle_alpha   90.00
_cell.angle_beta   90.00
_cell.angle_gamma   90.00
#
_symmetry.space_group_name_H-M   'P 1'
#
loop_
_entity.id
_entity.type
_entity.pdbx_description
1 polymer ?
#
loop_
_entity_poly.entity_id
_entity_poly.type
_entity_poly.pdbx_seq_one_letter_code
_entity_poly.pdbx_strand_id
1 'polypeptide(L)'
;MSAAGTDTSAPSRTSGVTLGLLANWRQFALLVLINAFVGGMVGIERTVVPLIGAEEFHLSSTTLIVSFIISFGVIKAFANLVSGQLADTWGRKHVLVLGWLFGLPVPFMIMWGPSWEWVVAANVLLGINQGLAWSMTVIMKIDLVGPKSRGLAVGLNEFAGYLAVGVTAYLT
;
A
#
# COMPACT_ATOMS: atom_id res chain seq x y z
N MET A 1 32.71 -38.16 47.13
CA MET A 1 31.29 -37.73 47.17
C MET A 1 31.13 -36.68 46.09
N SER A 2 30.60 -37.11 44.94
CA SER A 2 30.41 -36.26 43.78
C SER A 2 28.92 -35.90 43.70
N ALA A 3 28.62 -34.61 43.74
CA ALA A 3 27.24 -34.10 43.58
C ALA A 3 26.95 -33.90 42.08
N ALA A 4 26.04 -34.72 41.56
CA ALA A 4 25.53 -34.55 40.23
C ALA A 4 24.56 -33.35 40.19
N GLY A 5 24.95 -32.29 39.50
CA GLY A 5 24.09 -31.16 39.16
C GLY A 5 23.14 -31.58 38.04
N THR A 6 21.86 -31.71 38.37
CA THR A 6 20.79 -31.90 37.38
C THR A 6 20.54 -30.55 36.69
N ASP A 7 21.05 -30.44 35.45
CA ASP A 7 20.74 -29.34 34.53
C ASP A 7 19.33 -29.54 33.95
N THR A 8 18.33 -28.91 34.58
CA THR A 8 16.96 -28.83 34.08
C THR A 8 16.81 -27.58 33.20
N SER A 9 17.46 -27.59 32.05
CA SER A 9 17.12 -26.63 31.01
C SER A 9 15.78 -27.00 30.38
N ALA A 10 14.71 -26.32 30.82
CA ALA A 10 13.41 -26.38 30.18
C ALA A 10 13.53 -26.00 28.70
N PRO A 11 12.94 -26.76 27.76
CA PRO A 11 12.97 -26.40 26.36
C PRO A 11 12.22 -25.07 26.17
N SER A 12 12.93 -24.04 25.72
CA SER A 12 12.34 -22.80 25.28
C SER A 12 11.37 -23.12 24.12
N ARG A 13 10.08 -23.02 24.37
CA ARG A 13 9.06 -23.05 23.32
C ARG A 13 9.19 -21.78 22.47
N THR A 14 10.14 -21.75 21.57
CA THR A 14 10.06 -20.90 20.40
C THR A 14 8.92 -21.46 19.56
N SER A 15 7.75 -20.83 19.64
CA SER A 15 6.67 -21.08 18.70
C SER A 15 7.21 -20.73 17.31
N GLY A 16 7.67 -21.76 16.60
CA GLY A 16 8.28 -21.63 15.29
C GLY A 16 7.23 -21.04 14.31
N VAL A 17 7.41 -19.78 13.94
CA VAL A 17 6.61 -19.16 12.87
C VAL A 17 6.85 -19.95 11.60
N THR A 18 5.82 -20.62 11.09
CA THR A 18 5.89 -21.37 9.85
C THR A 18 5.93 -20.39 8.68
N LEU A 19 7.10 -20.23 8.06
CA LEU A 19 7.25 -19.38 6.87
C LEU A 19 6.87 -20.18 5.62
N GLY A 20 6.35 -19.49 4.62
CA GLY A 20 6.03 -20.08 3.32
C GLY A 20 4.69 -19.64 2.77
N LEU A 21 4.59 -19.55 1.44
CA LEU A 21 3.38 -19.10 0.75
C LEU A 21 2.20 -20.04 1.01
N LEU A 22 2.39 -21.35 0.92
CA LEU A 22 1.32 -22.32 1.14
C LEU A 22 0.89 -22.36 2.61
N ALA A 23 1.83 -22.24 3.55
CA ALA A 23 1.51 -22.21 4.97
C ALA A 23 0.68 -20.97 5.37
N ASN A 24 0.90 -19.84 4.68
CA ASN A 24 0.28 -18.54 4.97
C ASN A 24 -0.61 -18.04 3.84
N TRP A 25 -1.12 -18.92 2.98
CA TRP A 25 -1.80 -18.52 1.74
C TRP A 25 -3.00 -17.59 1.96
N ARG A 26 -3.76 -17.77 3.05
CA ARG A 26 -4.93 -16.93 3.35
C ARG A 26 -4.54 -15.48 3.64
N GLN A 27 -3.51 -15.28 4.49
CA GLN A 27 -3.01 -13.95 4.80
C GLN A 27 -2.33 -13.33 3.58
N PHE A 28 -1.60 -14.13 2.81
CA PHE A 28 -1.00 -13.69 1.57
C PHE A 28 -2.05 -13.23 0.55
N ALA A 29 -3.11 -14.02 0.34
CA ALA A 29 -4.21 -13.68 -0.57
C ALA A 29 -4.95 -12.41 -0.11
N LEU A 30 -5.19 -12.26 1.20
CA LEU A 30 -5.77 -11.03 1.74
C LEU A 30 -4.92 -9.80 1.45
N LEU A 31 -3.59 -9.90 1.61
CA LEU A 31 -2.67 -8.81 1.29
C LEU A 31 -2.59 -8.53 -0.21
N VAL A 32 -2.74 -9.55 -1.07
CA VAL A 32 -2.86 -9.37 -2.52
C VAL A 32 -4.15 -8.60 -2.85
N LEU A 33 -5.27 -8.98 -2.24
CA LEU A 33 -6.55 -8.29 -2.42
C LEU A 33 -6.49 -6.83 -1.95
N ILE A 34 -5.93 -6.57 -0.77
CA ILE A 34 -5.72 -5.21 -0.26
C ILE A 34 -4.89 -4.40 -1.27
N ASN A 35 -3.80 -4.98 -1.80
CA ASN A 35 -2.97 -4.30 -2.78
C ASN A 35 -3.69 -4.04 -4.11
N ALA A 36 -4.58 -4.94 -4.53
CA ALA A 36 -5.42 -4.74 -5.71
C ALA A 36 -6.38 -3.56 -5.51
N PHE A 37 -7.00 -3.40 -4.34
CA PHE A 37 -7.81 -2.21 -4.04
C PHE A 37 -6.98 -0.92 -4.05
N VAL A 38 -5.77 -0.96 -3.48
CA VAL A 38 -4.84 0.18 -3.52
C VAL A 38 -4.49 0.54 -4.98
N GLY A 39 -4.21 -0.46 -5.83
CA GLY A 39 -3.98 -0.26 -7.26
C GLY A 39 -5.21 0.26 -8.00
N GLY A 40 -6.39 -0.30 -7.68
CA GLY A 40 -7.66 0.11 -8.28
C GLY A 40 -7.98 1.59 -8.06
N MET A 41 -7.72 2.13 -6.88
CA MET A 41 -7.88 3.57 -6.62
C MET A 41 -7.05 4.42 -7.59
N VAL A 42 -5.81 4.03 -7.86
CA VAL A 42 -4.93 4.73 -8.82
C VAL A 42 -5.48 4.62 -10.26
N GLY A 43 -5.97 3.44 -10.65
CA GLY A 43 -6.51 3.23 -11.99
C GLY A 43 -7.72 4.13 -12.26
N ILE A 44 -8.69 4.17 -11.35
CA ILE A 44 -9.86 5.04 -11.45
C ILE A 44 -9.43 6.51 -11.50
N GLU A 45 -8.54 6.91 -10.61
CA GLU A 45 -8.08 8.29 -10.49
C GLU A 45 -7.36 8.76 -11.76
N ARG A 46 -6.52 7.93 -12.38
CA ARG A 46 -5.79 8.26 -13.61
C ARG A 46 -6.70 8.47 -14.82
N THR A 47 -7.88 7.86 -14.83
CA THR A 47 -8.85 7.98 -15.92
C THR A 47 -9.84 9.11 -15.66
N VAL A 48 -10.42 9.16 -14.46
CA VAL A 48 -11.54 10.05 -14.14
C VAL A 48 -11.08 11.48 -13.83
N VAL A 49 -9.99 11.66 -13.10
CA VAL A 49 -9.57 13.00 -12.65
C VAL A 49 -9.20 13.94 -13.80
N PRO A 50 -8.50 13.51 -14.88
CA PRO A 50 -8.29 14.37 -16.04
C PRO A 50 -9.58 14.85 -16.71
N LEU A 51 -10.61 13.99 -16.76
CA LEU A 51 -11.93 14.34 -17.31
C LEU A 51 -12.62 15.38 -16.42
N ILE A 52 -12.63 15.20 -15.11
CA ILE A 52 -13.13 16.19 -14.16
C ILE A 52 -12.41 17.54 -14.34
N GLY A 53 -11.08 17.52 -14.51
CA GLY A 53 -10.31 18.73 -14.75
C GLY A 53 -10.75 19.49 -16.01
N ALA A 54 -11.01 18.76 -17.09
CA ALA A 54 -11.41 19.34 -18.36
C ALA A 54 -12.89 19.75 -18.37
N GLU A 55 -13.79 18.90 -17.86
CA GLU A 55 -15.25 19.08 -18.02
C GLU A 55 -15.87 19.91 -16.89
N GLU A 56 -15.49 19.67 -15.64
CA GLU A 56 -16.06 20.37 -14.48
C GLU A 56 -15.33 21.68 -14.16
N PHE A 57 -13.99 21.65 -14.22
CA PHE A 57 -13.17 22.83 -13.89
C PHE A 57 -12.74 23.63 -15.12
N HIS A 58 -13.13 23.20 -16.33
CA HIS A 58 -12.84 23.88 -17.60
C HIS A 58 -11.36 24.23 -17.80
N LEU A 59 -10.45 23.37 -17.31
CA LEU A 59 -9.02 23.57 -17.42
C LEU A 59 -8.57 23.32 -18.87
N SER A 60 -8.05 24.37 -19.51
CA SER A 60 -7.51 24.28 -20.87
C SER A 60 -6.04 23.85 -20.93
N SER A 61 -5.31 24.00 -19.82
CA SER A 61 -3.89 23.66 -19.74
C SER A 61 -3.67 22.21 -19.31
N THR A 62 -3.05 21.40 -20.18
CA THR A 62 -2.63 20.05 -19.86
C THR A 62 -1.72 20.00 -18.63
N THR A 63 -0.85 21.00 -18.45
CA THR A 63 0.05 21.08 -17.28
C THR A 63 -0.74 21.21 -15.98
N LEU A 64 -1.81 22.01 -15.97
CA LEU A 64 -2.69 22.12 -14.80
C LEU A 64 -3.43 20.81 -14.54
N ILE A 65 -3.99 20.20 -15.61
CA ILE A 65 -4.69 18.93 -15.49
C ILE A 65 -3.80 17.83 -14.90
N VAL A 66 -2.52 17.73 -15.31
CA VAL A 66 -1.61 16.69 -14.79
C VAL A 66 -0.93 17.05 -13.46
N SER A 67 -1.19 18.23 -12.90
CA SER A 67 -0.58 18.69 -11.64
C SER A 67 -0.84 17.72 -10.46
N PHE A 68 -2.01 17.05 -10.44
CA PHE A 68 -2.34 16.04 -9.44
C PHE A 68 -1.38 14.85 -9.48
N ILE A 69 -0.91 14.44 -10.67
CA ILE A 69 0.04 13.35 -10.84
C ILE A 69 1.38 13.69 -10.19
N ILE A 70 1.82 14.93 -10.35
CA ILE A 70 3.08 15.41 -9.76
C ILE A 70 2.98 15.42 -8.24
N SER A 71 1.90 16.00 -7.68
CA SER A 71 1.68 16.04 -6.24
C SER A 71 1.61 14.63 -5.64
N PHE A 72 0.83 13.73 -6.25
CA PHE A 72 0.78 12.33 -5.88
C PHE A 72 2.17 11.66 -5.88
N GLY A 73 2.92 11.79 -6.98
CA GLY A 73 4.19 11.11 -7.16
C GLY A 73 5.25 11.55 -6.16
N VAL A 74 5.37 12.86 -5.94
CA VAL A 74 6.30 13.43 -4.96
C VAL A 74 5.98 12.94 -3.55
N ILE A 75 4.73 13.06 -3.14
CA ILE A 75 4.30 12.64 -1.79
C ILE A 75 4.43 11.13 -1.60
N LYS A 76 4.06 10.33 -2.61
CA LYS A 76 4.26 8.87 -2.57
C LYS A 76 5.74 8.50 -2.38
N ALA A 77 6.65 9.20 -3.05
CA ALA A 77 8.09 8.96 -2.91
C ALA A 77 8.56 9.21 -1.47
N PHE A 78 8.16 10.33 -0.86
CA PHE A 78 8.47 10.61 0.54
C PHE A 78 7.83 9.62 1.52
N ALA A 79 6.55 9.27 1.30
CA ALA A 79 5.85 8.29 2.14
C ALA A 79 6.52 6.90 2.05
N ASN A 80 6.97 6.47 0.87
CA ASN A 80 7.74 5.24 0.70
C ASN A 80 9.06 5.28 1.49
N LEU A 81 9.77 6.41 1.46
CA LEU A 81 11.05 6.57 2.16
C LEU A 81 10.90 6.35 3.67
N VAL A 82 9.84 6.87 4.28
CA VAL A 82 9.61 6.78 5.73
C VAL A 82 8.84 5.53 6.15
N SER A 83 8.17 4.85 5.22
CA SER A 83 7.27 3.73 5.52
C SER A 83 7.96 2.57 6.23
N GLY A 84 9.21 2.25 5.86
CA GLY A 84 9.99 1.20 6.48
C GLY A 84 10.29 1.50 7.95
N GLN A 85 10.83 2.69 8.25
CA GLN A 85 11.12 3.13 9.61
C GLN A 85 9.87 3.18 10.48
N LEU A 86 8.76 3.65 9.91
CA LEU A 86 7.47 3.70 10.60
C LEU A 86 6.98 2.27 10.94
N ALA A 87 7.17 1.33 10.01
CA ALA A 87 6.80 -0.07 10.21
C ALA A 87 7.63 -0.77 11.30
N ASP A 88 8.89 -0.38 11.45
CA ASP A 88 9.77 -0.94 12.48
C ASP A 88 9.42 -0.39 13.88
N THR A 89 8.94 0.85 13.99
CA THR A 89 8.59 1.50 15.26
C THR A 89 7.14 1.22 15.70
N TRP A 90 6.17 1.34 14.78
CA TRP A 90 4.74 1.21 15.08
C TRP A 90 4.15 -0.16 14.72
N GLY A 91 4.91 -0.94 13.96
CA GLY A 91 4.46 -2.23 13.45
C GLY A 91 3.67 -2.10 12.13
N ARG A 92 3.86 -3.09 11.28
CA ARG A 92 3.35 -3.12 9.88
C ARG A 92 1.84 -2.91 9.77
N LYS A 93 1.08 -3.54 10.67
CA LYS A 93 -0.40 -3.43 10.68
C LYS A 93 -0.87 -1.99 10.91
N HIS A 94 -0.27 -1.29 11.86
CA HIS A 94 -0.68 0.07 12.21
C HIS A 94 -0.36 1.05 11.06
N VAL A 95 0.79 0.87 10.41
CA VAL A 95 1.17 1.69 9.24
C VAL A 95 0.25 1.42 8.04
N LEU A 96 -0.14 0.15 7.82
CA LEU A 96 -1.13 -0.21 6.79
C LEU A 96 -2.48 0.46 7.05
N VAL A 97 -2.98 0.38 8.29
CA VAL A 97 -4.25 1.02 8.68
C VAL A 97 -4.16 2.53 8.55
N LEU A 98 -3.06 3.14 8.99
CA LEU A 98 -2.81 4.57 8.81
C LEU A 98 -2.87 4.98 7.33
N GLY A 99 -2.22 4.19 6.46
CA GLY A 99 -2.30 4.40 5.01
C GLY A 99 -3.75 4.44 4.52
N TRP A 100 -4.59 3.51 4.93
CA TRP A 100 -6.00 3.48 4.56
C TRP A 100 -6.81 4.65 5.14
N LEU A 101 -6.50 5.12 6.35
CA LEU A 101 -7.15 6.31 6.92
C LEU A 101 -6.90 7.57 6.07
N PHE A 102 -5.70 7.70 5.48
CA PHE A 102 -5.43 8.77 4.51
C PHE A 102 -6.14 8.56 3.17
N GLY A 103 -6.41 7.33 2.77
CA GLY A 103 -7.13 7.01 1.54
C GLY A 103 -8.64 7.25 1.62
N LEU A 104 -9.26 7.09 2.80
CA LEU A 104 -10.70 7.19 2.98
C LEU A 104 -11.32 8.54 2.54
N PRO A 105 -10.75 9.71 2.85
CA PRO A 105 -11.34 10.99 2.43
C PRO A 105 -11.16 11.29 0.94
N VAL A 106 -10.25 10.63 0.25
CA VAL A 106 -9.88 10.96 -1.14
C VAL A 106 -11.08 10.97 -2.10
N PRO A 107 -11.91 9.91 -2.20
CA PRO A 107 -13.05 9.93 -3.12
C PRO A 107 -14.06 11.02 -2.78
N PHE A 108 -14.26 11.31 -1.51
CA PHE A 108 -15.18 12.38 -1.07
C PHE A 108 -14.65 13.77 -1.43
N MET A 109 -13.33 13.98 -1.28
CA MET A 109 -12.69 15.24 -1.68
C MET A 109 -12.77 15.46 -3.19
N ILE A 110 -12.62 14.42 -4.01
CA ILE A 110 -12.74 14.51 -5.45
C ILE A 110 -14.20 14.75 -5.85
N MET A 111 -15.16 14.04 -5.23
CA MET A 111 -16.59 14.13 -5.56
C MET A 111 -17.22 15.48 -5.20
N TRP A 112 -16.81 16.07 -4.09
CA TRP A 112 -17.41 17.30 -3.55
C TRP A 112 -16.45 18.48 -3.45
N GLY A 113 -15.26 18.35 -4.05
CA GLY A 113 -14.26 19.41 -4.03
C GLY A 113 -14.72 20.64 -4.80
N PRO A 114 -14.71 21.84 -4.18
CA PRO A 114 -15.19 23.07 -4.81
C PRO A 114 -14.22 23.64 -5.85
N SER A 115 -12.99 23.16 -5.92
CA SER A 115 -11.95 23.66 -6.82
C SER A 115 -10.90 22.60 -7.17
N TRP A 116 -10.10 22.89 -8.19
CA TRP A 116 -9.01 21.99 -8.62
C TRP A 116 -7.95 21.77 -7.54
N GLU A 117 -7.69 22.75 -6.71
CA GLU A 117 -6.77 22.63 -5.58
C GLU A 117 -7.23 21.57 -4.58
N TRP A 118 -8.54 21.37 -4.41
CA TRP A 118 -9.09 20.27 -3.61
C TRP A 118 -8.75 18.91 -4.20
N VAL A 119 -8.81 18.79 -5.53
CA VAL A 119 -8.43 17.56 -6.24
C VAL A 119 -6.93 17.31 -6.08
N VAL A 120 -6.10 18.33 -6.20
CA VAL A 120 -4.65 18.22 -5.95
C VAL A 120 -4.37 17.84 -4.49
N ALA A 121 -5.08 18.43 -3.52
CA ALA A 121 -4.96 18.05 -2.11
C ALA A 121 -5.40 16.61 -1.84
N ALA A 122 -6.47 16.14 -2.48
CA ALA A 122 -6.88 14.74 -2.42
C ALA A 122 -5.76 13.80 -2.92
N ASN A 123 -5.04 14.20 -3.96
CA ASN A 123 -3.91 13.45 -4.50
C ASN A 123 -2.67 13.45 -3.61
N VAL A 124 -2.47 14.48 -2.79
CA VAL A 124 -1.48 14.43 -1.70
C VAL A 124 -1.85 13.32 -0.71
N LEU A 125 -3.10 13.24 -0.26
CA LEU A 125 -3.56 12.17 0.64
C LEU A 125 -3.46 10.79 -0.02
N LEU A 126 -3.82 10.68 -1.30
CA LEU A 126 -3.66 9.43 -2.06
C LEU A 126 -2.19 9.02 -2.17
N GLY A 127 -1.27 9.97 -2.35
CA GLY A 127 0.17 9.73 -2.33
C GLY A 127 0.65 9.14 -1.00
N ILE A 128 0.17 9.68 0.13
CA ILE A 128 0.47 9.12 1.47
C ILE A 128 -0.12 7.70 1.59
N ASN A 129 -1.39 7.52 1.24
CA ASN A 129 -2.04 6.20 1.24
C ASN A 129 -1.23 5.18 0.46
N GLN A 130 -0.89 5.51 -0.78
CA GLN A 130 -0.13 4.64 -1.67
C GLN A 130 1.26 4.32 -1.14
N GLY A 131 1.98 5.31 -0.63
CA GLY A 131 3.31 5.12 -0.07
C GLY A 131 3.31 4.22 1.17
N LEU A 132 2.33 4.36 2.03
CA LEU A 132 2.21 3.53 3.24
C LEU A 132 1.60 2.15 2.94
N ALA A 133 0.41 2.10 2.32
CA ALA A 133 -0.33 0.86 2.13
C ALA A 133 0.35 -0.09 1.15
N TRP A 134 0.83 0.41 0.00
CA TRP A 134 1.55 -0.42 -0.98
C TRP A 134 2.82 -1.01 -0.38
N SER A 135 3.65 -0.19 0.27
CA SER A 135 4.89 -0.65 0.92
C SER A 135 4.61 -1.70 1.99
N MET A 136 3.57 -1.50 2.82
CA MET A 136 3.23 -2.45 3.87
C MET A 136 2.75 -3.78 3.30
N THR A 137 1.96 -3.79 2.24
CA THR A 137 1.53 -5.05 1.59
C THR A 137 2.71 -5.83 1.01
N VAL A 138 3.74 -5.15 0.50
CA VAL A 138 5.00 -5.79 0.04
C VAL A 138 5.76 -6.39 1.22
N ILE A 139 6.05 -5.58 2.25
CA ILE A 139 6.84 -6.00 3.41
C ILE A 139 6.17 -7.17 4.13
N MET A 140 4.87 -7.07 4.42
CA MET A 140 4.13 -8.13 5.10
C MET A 140 4.12 -9.46 4.32
N LYS A 141 4.04 -9.40 2.98
CA LYS A 141 4.14 -10.62 2.14
C LYS A 141 5.53 -11.23 2.19
N ILE A 142 6.59 -10.42 2.17
CA ILE A 142 7.97 -10.89 2.33
C ILE A 142 8.13 -11.57 3.69
N ASP A 143 7.60 -10.98 4.75
CA ASP A 143 7.65 -11.55 6.11
C ASP A 143 6.94 -12.91 6.18
N LEU A 144 5.81 -13.09 5.50
CA LEU A 144 5.05 -14.34 5.48
C LEU A 144 5.75 -15.48 4.72
N VAL A 145 6.44 -15.17 3.62
CA VAL A 145 7.05 -16.21 2.78
C VAL A 145 8.50 -16.51 3.13
N GLY A 146 9.18 -15.57 3.78
CA GLY A 146 10.58 -15.68 4.18
C GLY A 146 11.58 -15.48 3.03
N PRO A 147 12.90 -15.63 3.31
CA PRO A 147 13.97 -15.23 2.40
C PRO A 147 13.96 -15.94 1.03
N LYS A 148 13.60 -17.23 1.02
CA LYS A 148 13.66 -18.05 -0.19
C LYS A 148 12.65 -17.66 -1.27
N SER A 149 11.50 -17.10 -0.89
CA SER A 149 10.40 -16.79 -1.81
C SER A 149 10.08 -15.30 -1.89
N ARG A 150 10.98 -14.40 -1.39
CA ARG A 150 10.74 -12.97 -1.39
C ARG A 150 10.53 -12.38 -2.78
N GLY A 151 11.29 -12.83 -3.78
CA GLY A 151 11.13 -12.39 -5.17
C GLY A 151 9.74 -12.70 -5.73
N LEU A 152 9.23 -13.92 -5.47
CA LEU A 152 7.86 -14.30 -5.85
C LEU A 152 6.82 -13.43 -5.13
N ALA A 153 7.00 -13.16 -3.84
CA ALA A 153 6.08 -12.33 -3.07
C ALA A 153 6.00 -10.91 -3.63
N VAL A 154 7.14 -10.31 -3.95
CA VAL A 154 7.21 -8.98 -4.59
C VAL A 154 6.57 -9.02 -5.97
N GLY A 155 6.93 -10.00 -6.81
CA GLY A 155 6.36 -10.14 -8.15
C GLY A 155 4.84 -10.28 -8.15
N LEU A 156 4.27 -11.09 -7.25
CA LEU A 156 2.82 -11.24 -7.10
C LEU A 156 2.16 -9.96 -6.56
N ASN A 157 2.84 -9.21 -5.69
CA ASN A 157 2.35 -7.92 -5.23
C ASN A 157 2.21 -6.94 -6.39
N GLU A 158 3.32 -6.75 -7.14
CA GLU A 158 3.35 -5.80 -8.25
C GLU A 158 2.38 -6.22 -9.36
N PHE A 159 2.33 -7.51 -9.71
CA PHE A 159 1.38 -8.04 -10.67
C PHE A 159 -0.07 -7.70 -10.29
N ALA A 160 -0.49 -8.01 -9.06
CA ALA A 160 -1.86 -7.77 -8.62
C ALA A 160 -2.20 -6.26 -8.57
N GLY A 161 -1.28 -5.45 -8.07
CA GLY A 161 -1.45 -4.00 -8.00
C GLY A 161 -1.60 -3.36 -9.38
N TYR A 162 -0.65 -3.62 -10.28
CA TYR A 162 -0.69 -3.05 -11.63
C TYR A 162 -1.79 -3.64 -12.51
N LEU A 163 -2.13 -4.92 -12.33
CA LEU A 163 -3.30 -5.50 -13.00
C LEU A 163 -4.58 -4.76 -12.58
N ALA A 164 -4.74 -4.49 -11.30
CA ALA A 164 -5.88 -3.74 -10.79
C ALA A 164 -5.92 -2.30 -11.32
N VAL A 165 -4.75 -1.61 -11.42
CA VAL A 165 -4.64 -0.30 -12.08
C VAL A 165 -5.17 -0.38 -13.51
N GLY A 166 -4.69 -1.34 -14.31
CA GLY A 166 -5.08 -1.48 -15.71
C GLY A 166 -6.57 -1.84 -15.87
N VAL A 167 -7.06 -2.79 -15.09
CA VAL A 167 -8.47 -3.23 -15.15
C VAL A 167 -9.41 -2.09 -14.78
N THR A 168 -9.14 -1.39 -13.67
CA THR A 168 -10.02 -0.29 -13.25
C THR A 168 -9.95 0.92 -14.19
N ALA A 169 -8.78 1.24 -14.73
CA ALA A 169 -8.64 2.30 -15.73
C ALA A 169 -9.37 1.96 -17.04
N TYR A 170 -9.50 0.68 -17.38
CA TYR A 170 -10.25 0.25 -18.57
C TYR A 170 -11.77 0.27 -18.35
N LEU A 171 -12.22 0.00 -17.13
CA LEU A 171 -13.66 -0.08 -16.80
C LEU A 171 -14.31 1.28 -16.49
N THR A 172 -13.48 2.33 -16.27
CA THR A 172 -13.93 3.71 -15.97
C THR A 172 -13.72 4.65 -17.14
#